data_6b73d69e4fe8a61d60d80e975c63b3b2
#
_entry.id   6b73d69e4fe8a61d60d80e975c63b3b2
#
_cell.length_a   1.000
_cell.length_b   1.000
_cell.length_c   1.000
_cell.angle_alpha   90.00
_cell.angle_beta   90.00
_cell.angle_gamma   90.00
#
_symmetry.space_group_name_H-M   'P 1'
#
loop_
_entity.id
_entity.type
_entity.pdbx_description
1 polymer ?
#
loop_
_entity_poly.entity_id
_entity_poly.type
_entity_poly.pdbx_seq_one_letter_code
_entity_poly.pdbx_strand_id
1 'polypeptide(L)'
;MAKYIQTPVQGKHCLLYCGDLLEFRIESDTVIPGAVYLMTNLGNAAWKRSETIARGEKGVTPGFQDWHNVRMNKVDDYTYSLTLMLTEEGHFEAKCYIAGENGEEPVWIEGENVHVNVEPATYCCSNSIYCAFVRQFGMNKYNAVSRLPENVSREELARLDGDAYSVIPPSGTFRDLIKELDHIFDTLNCRILHLLPINPTPTVYGRMGRY
;
A
#
# COMPACT_ATOMS: atom_id res chain seq x y z
N MET A 1 12.68 -34.40 13.14
CA MET A 1 13.30 -33.12 12.68
C MET A 1 12.78 -32.01 13.57
N ALA A 2 13.64 -31.13 14.05
CA ALA A 2 13.23 -29.94 14.81
C ALA A 2 12.30 -29.08 13.95
N LYS A 3 11.21 -28.58 14.53
CA LYS A 3 10.28 -27.71 13.86
C LYS A 3 10.58 -26.27 14.28
N TYR A 4 10.92 -25.43 13.32
CA TYR A 4 11.18 -24.01 13.53
C TYR A 4 10.03 -23.17 13.01
N ILE A 5 9.59 -22.22 13.82
CA ILE A 5 8.52 -21.25 13.47
C ILE A 5 9.13 -19.86 13.49
N GLN A 6 9.06 -19.18 12.36
CA GLN A 6 9.50 -17.79 12.22
C GLN A 6 8.31 -16.85 12.27
N THR A 7 8.47 -15.72 12.96
CA THR A 7 7.57 -14.58 12.91
C THR A 7 8.38 -13.33 12.50
N PRO A 8 7.98 -12.54 11.48
CA PRO A 8 6.86 -12.81 10.56
C PRO A 8 7.04 -14.11 9.79
N VAL A 9 5.91 -14.76 9.45
CA VAL A 9 5.94 -16.02 8.70
C VAL A 9 6.57 -15.82 7.32
N GLN A 10 7.18 -16.87 6.79
CA GLN A 10 7.84 -16.88 5.49
C GLN A 10 6.85 -16.47 4.39
N GLY A 11 7.33 -15.70 3.39
CA GLY A 11 6.53 -15.17 2.30
C GLY A 11 5.55 -14.04 2.70
N LYS A 12 5.54 -13.62 3.97
CA LYS A 12 4.67 -12.51 4.39
C LYS A 12 5.15 -11.19 3.77
N HIS A 13 4.19 -10.42 3.26
CA HIS A 13 4.38 -9.03 2.86
C HIS A 13 3.97 -8.11 4.01
N CYS A 14 4.93 -7.38 4.56
CA CYS A 14 4.72 -6.39 5.61
C CYS A 14 4.76 -5.00 4.98
N LEU A 15 3.75 -4.18 5.27
CA LEU A 15 3.75 -2.74 4.97
C LEU A 15 3.92 -2.01 6.29
N LEU A 16 5.00 -1.25 6.39
CA LEU A 16 5.43 -0.56 7.59
C LEU A 16 5.94 0.84 7.20
N TYR A 17 6.26 1.66 8.20
CA TYR A 17 6.69 3.04 7.99
C TYR A 17 8.04 3.31 8.64
N CYS A 18 8.79 4.29 8.13
CA CYS A 18 10.01 4.73 8.78
C CYS A 18 9.74 5.13 10.23
N GLY A 19 10.53 4.60 11.15
CA GLY A 19 10.36 4.75 12.60
C GLY A 19 9.63 3.58 13.27
N ASP A 20 8.96 2.71 12.52
CA ASP A 20 8.34 1.52 13.09
C ASP A 20 9.41 0.52 13.57
N LEU A 21 9.01 -0.31 14.52
CA LEU A 21 9.79 -1.44 15.01
C LEU A 21 9.27 -2.73 14.39
N LEU A 22 10.19 -3.50 13.80
CA LEU A 22 9.87 -4.83 13.26
C LEU A 22 10.62 -5.88 14.07
N GLU A 23 9.88 -6.79 14.71
CA GLU A 23 10.43 -7.93 15.43
C GLU A 23 10.47 -9.17 14.52
N PHE A 24 11.62 -9.80 14.48
CA PHE A 24 11.81 -11.17 13.98
C PHE A 24 11.99 -12.09 15.17
N ARG A 25 11.28 -13.22 15.15
CA ARG A 25 11.32 -14.22 16.22
C ARG A 25 11.39 -15.61 15.63
N ILE A 26 12.21 -16.46 16.22
CA ILE A 26 12.29 -17.88 15.93
C ILE A 26 11.93 -18.64 17.19
N GLU A 27 11.01 -19.59 17.05
CA GLU A 27 10.61 -20.53 18.10
C GLU A 27 10.81 -21.96 17.61
N SER A 28 11.21 -22.86 18.50
CA SER A 28 11.45 -24.26 18.20
C SER A 28 10.82 -25.17 19.24
N ASP A 29 10.44 -26.37 18.84
CA ASP A 29 10.00 -27.45 19.73
C ASP A 29 11.17 -28.20 20.43
N THR A 30 12.39 -27.90 20.01
CA THR A 30 13.63 -28.47 20.58
C THR A 30 14.63 -27.35 20.86
N VAL A 31 15.63 -27.65 21.70
CA VAL A 31 16.73 -26.69 21.94
C VAL A 31 17.37 -26.29 20.60
N ILE A 32 17.51 -25.01 20.37
CA ILE A 32 18.17 -24.50 19.16
C ILE A 32 19.70 -24.64 19.34
N PRO A 33 20.40 -25.41 18.46
CA PRO A 33 21.79 -25.78 18.67
C PRO A 33 22.65 -24.65 18.23
N GLY A 34 22.71 -23.59 18.13
CA GLY A 34 23.67 -22.60 17.63
C GLY A 34 23.17 -21.18 17.73
N ALA A 35 23.90 -20.30 17.10
CA ALA A 35 23.51 -18.90 17.00
C ALA A 35 22.49 -18.71 15.86
N VAL A 36 21.47 -17.88 16.09
CA VAL A 36 20.47 -17.55 15.09
C VAL A 36 20.79 -16.18 14.48
N TYR A 37 20.65 -16.09 13.18
CA TYR A 37 20.88 -14.86 12.42
C TYR A 37 19.68 -14.51 11.53
N LEU A 38 19.48 -13.24 11.35
CA LEU A 38 18.64 -12.66 10.31
C LEU A 38 19.52 -12.22 9.15
N MET A 39 19.38 -12.83 7.98
CA MET A 39 19.94 -12.32 6.72
C MET A 39 18.95 -11.36 6.10
N THR A 40 19.36 -10.12 5.83
CA THR A 40 18.48 -9.07 5.35
C THR A 40 19.24 -7.97 4.61
N ASN A 41 18.53 -7.18 3.84
CA ASN A 41 19.02 -5.94 3.25
C ASN A 41 18.34 -4.69 3.84
N LEU A 42 17.64 -4.81 4.96
CA LEU A 42 17.14 -3.68 5.73
C LEU A 42 18.29 -2.75 6.14
N GLY A 43 18.12 -1.44 5.97
CA GLY A 43 19.14 -0.44 6.27
C GLY A 43 20.19 -0.24 5.15
N ASN A 44 20.06 -0.92 4.02
CA ASN A 44 20.99 -0.84 2.90
C ASN A 44 20.33 -0.40 1.59
N ALA A 45 19.32 0.48 1.66
CA ALA A 45 18.57 0.95 0.49
C ALA A 45 19.48 1.63 -0.55
N ALA A 46 20.51 2.35 -0.12
CA ALA A 46 21.44 3.01 -1.02
C ALA A 46 22.25 2.01 -1.85
N TRP A 47 22.72 0.93 -1.25
CA TRP A 47 23.44 -0.13 -1.96
C TRP A 47 22.53 -0.85 -2.94
N LYS A 48 21.34 -1.27 -2.49
CA LYS A 48 20.34 -1.90 -3.35
C LYS A 48 19.99 -1.03 -4.56
N ARG A 49 19.80 0.27 -4.36
CA ARG A 49 19.51 1.22 -5.45
C ARG A 49 20.66 1.32 -6.43
N SER A 50 21.90 1.45 -5.96
CA SER A 50 23.09 1.55 -6.83
C SER A 50 23.30 0.29 -7.65
N GLU A 51 23.13 -0.90 -7.09
CA GLU A 51 23.19 -2.17 -7.82
C GLU A 51 22.08 -2.31 -8.88
N THR A 52 20.86 -1.88 -8.53
CA THR A 52 19.72 -1.88 -9.46
C THR A 52 19.98 -0.96 -10.66
N ILE A 53 20.51 0.23 -10.41
CA ILE A 53 20.89 1.19 -11.48
C ILE A 53 22.03 0.61 -12.33
N ALA A 54 23.08 0.10 -11.71
CA ALA A 54 24.22 -0.47 -12.43
C ALA A 54 23.83 -1.66 -13.30
N ARG A 55 22.90 -2.49 -12.83
CA ARG A 55 22.34 -3.58 -13.61
C ARG A 55 21.55 -3.06 -14.82
N GLY A 56 20.68 -2.06 -14.61
CA GLY A 56 19.82 -1.51 -15.66
C GLY A 56 20.59 -0.72 -16.74
N GLU A 57 21.56 0.09 -16.32
CA GLU A 57 22.31 0.98 -17.21
C GLU A 57 23.55 0.33 -17.84
N LYS A 58 24.24 -0.53 -17.11
CA LYS A 58 25.53 -1.07 -17.51
C LYS A 58 25.56 -2.58 -17.68
N GLY A 59 24.45 -3.27 -17.41
CA GLY A 59 24.39 -4.73 -17.47
C GLY A 59 25.27 -5.44 -16.43
N VAL A 60 25.68 -4.74 -15.37
CA VAL A 60 26.55 -5.29 -14.31
C VAL A 60 25.75 -6.31 -13.50
N THR A 61 26.35 -7.46 -13.23
CA THR A 61 25.75 -8.46 -12.33
C THR A 61 25.78 -7.93 -10.90
N PRO A 62 24.65 -7.95 -10.16
CA PRO A 62 24.61 -7.53 -8.76
C PRO A 62 25.61 -8.32 -7.90
N GLY A 63 26.33 -7.64 -7.03
CA GLY A 63 27.22 -8.26 -6.05
C GLY A 63 26.51 -8.65 -4.74
N PHE A 64 25.21 -8.29 -4.62
CA PHE A 64 24.41 -8.50 -3.41
C PHE A 64 25.05 -7.92 -2.15
N GLN A 65 25.74 -6.78 -2.31
CA GLN A 65 26.41 -6.07 -1.21
C GLN A 65 25.43 -5.38 -0.27
N ASP A 66 24.17 -5.27 -0.67
CA ASP A 66 23.10 -4.79 0.16
C ASP A 66 22.71 -5.79 1.28
N TRP A 67 23.03 -7.08 1.15
CA TRP A 67 22.73 -8.10 2.12
C TRP A 67 23.76 -8.22 3.24
N HIS A 68 23.28 -8.39 4.46
CA HIS A 68 24.11 -8.62 5.65
C HIS A 68 23.41 -9.51 6.67
N ASN A 69 24.18 -9.99 7.65
CA ASN A 69 23.68 -10.85 8.71
C ASN A 69 23.63 -10.10 10.04
N VAL A 70 22.51 -10.14 10.70
CA VAL A 70 22.32 -9.58 12.04
C VAL A 70 22.09 -10.73 13.03
N ARG A 71 22.92 -10.81 14.07
CA ARG A 71 22.77 -11.84 15.10
C ARG A 71 21.51 -11.56 15.92
N MET A 72 20.68 -12.58 16.13
CA MET A 72 19.50 -12.50 16.98
C MET A 72 19.87 -12.71 18.45
N ASN A 73 19.10 -12.11 19.34
CA ASN A 73 19.25 -12.26 20.78
C ASN A 73 18.58 -13.55 21.26
N LYS A 74 19.29 -14.31 22.05
CA LYS A 74 18.74 -15.49 22.71
C LYS A 74 17.81 -15.05 23.84
N VAL A 75 16.53 -15.43 23.78
CA VAL A 75 15.54 -15.21 24.83
C VAL A 75 15.59 -16.38 25.82
N ASP A 76 15.55 -17.59 25.30
CA ASP A 76 15.72 -18.86 26.03
C ASP A 76 16.31 -19.93 25.10
N ASP A 77 16.36 -21.18 25.54
CA ASP A 77 16.93 -22.27 24.74
C ASP A 77 16.12 -22.65 23.49
N TYR A 78 14.88 -22.18 23.40
CA TYR A 78 13.92 -22.50 22.34
C TYR A 78 13.55 -21.27 21.50
N THR A 79 13.97 -20.08 21.93
CA THR A 79 13.48 -18.82 21.36
C THR A 79 14.61 -17.82 21.15
N TYR A 80 14.63 -17.22 19.97
CA TYR A 80 15.48 -16.07 19.62
C TYR A 80 14.60 -14.94 19.08
N SER A 81 14.98 -13.69 19.39
CA SER A 81 14.31 -12.51 18.86
C SER A 81 15.30 -11.42 18.46
N LEU A 82 14.86 -10.57 17.53
CA LEU A 82 15.57 -9.40 17.08
C LEU A 82 14.55 -8.34 16.68
N THR A 83 14.64 -7.17 17.31
CA THR A 83 13.82 -6.02 16.96
C THR A 83 14.69 -4.99 16.23
N LEU A 84 14.28 -4.60 15.03
CA LEU A 84 14.93 -3.60 14.20
C LEU A 84 14.04 -2.37 14.06
N MET A 85 14.64 -1.18 14.16
CA MET A 85 13.99 0.05 13.77
C MET A 85 14.14 0.24 12.26
N LEU A 86 13.05 0.55 11.59
CA LEU A 86 13.04 0.80 10.15
C LEU A 86 13.45 2.24 9.87
N THR A 87 14.65 2.44 9.36
CA THR A 87 15.27 3.77 9.19
C THR A 87 15.25 4.27 7.76
N GLU A 88 15.02 3.41 6.78
CA GLU A 88 15.08 3.72 5.35
C GLU A 88 13.85 3.24 4.62
N GLU A 89 13.38 4.06 3.68
CA GLU A 89 12.29 3.73 2.77
C GLU A 89 12.74 2.76 1.69
N GLY A 90 11.87 1.82 1.31
CA GLY A 90 12.17 0.89 0.23
C GLY A 90 11.50 -0.48 0.37
N HIS A 91 11.89 -1.37 -0.54
CA HIS A 91 11.46 -2.76 -0.56
C HIS A 91 12.63 -3.64 -0.14
N PHE A 92 12.48 -4.29 0.98
CA PHE A 92 13.51 -5.12 1.58
C PHE A 92 13.06 -6.56 1.74
N GLU A 93 14.00 -7.43 1.99
CA GLU A 93 13.77 -8.83 2.25
C GLU A 93 14.54 -9.29 3.47
N ALA A 94 14.04 -10.32 4.12
CA ALA A 94 14.67 -10.90 5.29
C ALA A 94 14.34 -12.38 5.43
N LYS A 95 15.30 -13.15 5.93
CA LYS A 95 15.15 -14.58 6.23
C LYS A 95 16.04 -14.99 7.39
N CYS A 96 15.49 -15.75 8.30
CA CYS A 96 16.27 -16.28 9.43
C CYS A 96 16.96 -17.59 9.07
N TYR A 97 18.11 -17.83 9.73
CA TYR A 97 18.81 -19.10 9.69
C TYR A 97 19.52 -19.38 11.02
N ILE A 98 19.79 -20.64 11.26
CA ILE A 98 20.57 -21.12 12.41
C ILE A 98 21.96 -21.45 11.88
N ALA A 99 22.98 -20.84 12.47
CA ALA A 99 24.36 -21.15 12.11
C ALA A 99 24.72 -22.58 12.53
N GLY A 100 25.36 -23.31 11.63
CA GLY A 100 25.91 -24.60 11.93
C GLY A 100 27.05 -24.49 12.92
N GLU A 101 27.22 -25.51 13.77
CA GLU A 101 28.37 -25.64 14.66
C GLU A 101 29.55 -26.25 13.90
N ASN A 102 30.77 -25.85 14.28
CA ASN A 102 32.02 -26.43 13.76
C ASN A 102 32.17 -26.48 12.23
N GLY A 103 31.55 -25.53 11.50
CA GLY A 103 31.66 -25.47 10.03
C GLY A 103 30.59 -26.27 9.29
N GLU A 104 29.57 -26.76 9.98
CA GLU A 104 28.39 -27.31 9.33
C GLU A 104 27.63 -26.23 8.54
N GLU A 105 26.88 -26.69 7.55
CA GLU A 105 26.03 -25.75 6.75
C GLU A 105 24.93 -25.13 7.61
N PRO A 106 24.57 -23.86 7.36
CA PRO A 106 23.49 -23.21 8.08
C PRO A 106 22.14 -23.86 7.78
N VAL A 107 21.31 -23.98 8.79
CA VAL A 107 19.93 -24.45 8.65
C VAL A 107 19.03 -23.27 8.35
N TRP A 108 18.58 -23.15 7.12
CA TRP A 108 17.64 -22.11 6.69
C TRP A 108 16.21 -22.48 7.09
N ILE A 109 15.45 -21.48 7.55
CA ILE A 109 14.02 -21.67 7.76
C ILE A 109 13.36 -21.83 6.39
N GLU A 110 12.61 -22.93 6.21
CA GLU A 110 11.98 -23.27 4.93
C GLU A 110 10.96 -22.20 4.50
N GLY A 111 10.83 -21.97 3.19
CA GLY A 111 9.89 -21.02 2.59
C GLY A 111 10.58 -19.81 1.98
N GLU A 112 9.78 -18.88 1.49
CA GLU A 112 10.23 -17.64 0.83
C GLU A 112 10.73 -16.62 1.86
N ASN A 113 11.43 -15.59 1.37
CA ASN A 113 11.84 -14.47 2.21
C ASN A 113 10.61 -13.71 2.71
N VAL A 114 10.72 -13.08 3.88
CA VAL A 114 9.76 -12.05 4.31
C VAL A 114 10.03 -10.79 3.50
N HIS A 115 8.99 -10.22 2.90
CA HIS A 115 9.06 -8.97 2.17
C HIS A 115 8.65 -7.81 3.08
N VAL A 116 9.51 -6.79 3.18
CA VAL A 116 9.29 -5.64 4.06
C VAL A 116 9.27 -4.37 3.20
N ASN A 117 8.08 -3.81 3.02
CA ASN A 117 7.90 -2.53 2.34
C ASN A 117 7.85 -1.44 3.40
N VAL A 118 8.79 -0.52 3.35
CA VAL A 118 8.89 0.61 4.28
C VAL A 118 8.55 1.89 3.53
N GLU A 119 7.47 2.52 3.95
CA GLU A 119 6.99 3.78 3.41
C GLU A 119 7.44 4.97 4.27
N PRO A 120 7.43 6.20 3.74
CA PRO A 120 7.70 7.39 4.55
C PRO A 120 6.81 7.47 5.79
N ALA A 121 7.36 7.87 6.93
CA ALA A 121 6.61 8.07 8.17
C ALA A 121 5.41 9.03 7.99
N THR A 122 5.54 10.00 7.09
CA THR A 122 4.48 10.95 6.75
C THR A 122 3.27 10.32 6.07
N TYR A 123 3.38 9.08 5.58
CA TYR A 123 2.28 8.35 4.95
C TYR A 123 1.47 7.54 5.98
N CYS A 124 2.02 7.33 7.17
CA CYS A 124 1.28 6.73 8.27
C CYS A 124 0.11 7.64 8.66
N CYS A 125 -1.10 7.12 8.65
CA CYS A 125 -2.34 7.84 9.01
C CYS A 125 -2.70 9.04 8.12
N SER A 126 -1.95 9.32 7.05
CA SER A 126 -2.21 10.46 6.16
C SER A 126 -2.78 10.06 4.79
N ASN A 127 -3.14 8.81 4.60
CA ASN A 127 -3.78 8.33 3.37
C ASN A 127 -5.30 8.54 3.42
N SER A 128 -5.73 9.80 3.50
CA SER A 128 -7.12 10.16 3.28
C SER A 128 -7.41 10.12 1.79
N ILE A 129 -8.44 9.38 1.40
CA ILE A 129 -8.89 9.27 0.02
C ILE A 129 -10.15 10.12 -0.13
N TYR A 130 -10.11 11.09 -1.04
CA TYR A 130 -11.30 11.83 -1.43
C TYR A 130 -11.94 11.17 -2.65
N CYS A 131 -13.14 10.62 -2.48
CA CYS A 131 -13.90 10.04 -3.58
C CYS A 131 -14.71 11.14 -4.29
N ALA A 132 -14.31 11.51 -5.50
CA ALA A 132 -14.93 12.56 -6.28
C ALA A 132 -15.86 12.00 -7.35
N PHE A 133 -17.14 12.36 -7.24
CA PHE A 133 -18.10 12.15 -8.33
C PHE A 133 -18.21 13.45 -9.12
N VAL A 134 -17.51 13.53 -10.25
CA VAL A 134 -17.34 14.76 -11.03
C VAL A 134 -18.66 15.49 -11.33
N ARG A 135 -19.73 14.76 -11.55
CA ARG A 135 -21.07 15.30 -11.83
C ARG A 135 -21.64 16.16 -10.72
N GLN A 136 -21.20 16.00 -9.49
CA GLN A 136 -21.71 16.72 -8.31
C GLN A 136 -21.01 18.07 -8.10
N PHE A 137 -19.97 18.37 -8.86
CA PHE A 137 -19.23 19.63 -8.75
C PHE A 137 -19.89 20.77 -9.58
N GLY A 138 -19.39 21.98 -9.41
CA GLY A 138 -19.90 23.16 -10.10
C GLY A 138 -21.31 23.52 -9.63
N MET A 139 -22.20 23.75 -10.57
CA MET A 139 -23.58 24.17 -10.27
C MET A 139 -24.38 23.15 -9.46
N ASN A 140 -23.99 21.89 -9.50
CA ASN A 140 -24.64 20.81 -8.75
C ASN A 140 -24.18 20.70 -7.30
N LYS A 141 -23.11 21.39 -6.91
CA LYS A 141 -22.54 21.33 -5.55
C LYS A 141 -23.53 21.76 -4.46
N TYR A 142 -24.39 22.72 -4.75
CA TYR A 142 -25.27 23.31 -3.74
C TYR A 142 -26.77 23.06 -3.96
N ASN A 143 -27.19 22.52 -5.10
CA ASN A 143 -28.61 22.36 -5.40
C ASN A 143 -28.88 21.30 -6.47
N ALA A 144 -28.67 20.06 -6.15
CA ALA A 144 -28.91 18.96 -7.09
C ALA A 144 -30.39 18.77 -7.48
N VAL A 145 -31.32 19.34 -6.73
CA VAL A 145 -32.76 18.99 -6.87
C VAL A 145 -33.62 20.10 -7.47
N SER A 146 -33.17 21.34 -7.53
CA SER A 146 -34.07 22.47 -7.84
C SER A 146 -33.87 23.15 -9.19
N ARG A 147 -32.86 22.75 -9.97
CA ARG A 147 -32.64 23.38 -11.30
C ARG A 147 -32.92 22.34 -12.39
N LEU A 148 -34.18 22.35 -12.80
CA LEU A 148 -34.56 21.77 -14.07
C LEU A 148 -33.85 22.48 -15.20
N PRO A 149 -33.40 21.79 -16.26
CA PRO A 149 -32.98 22.44 -17.50
C PRO A 149 -34.08 23.38 -17.95
N GLU A 150 -33.73 24.57 -18.33
CA GLU A 150 -34.68 25.65 -18.71
C GLU A 150 -35.68 25.26 -19.82
N ASN A 151 -35.43 24.14 -20.48
CA ASN A 151 -36.17 23.67 -21.66
C ASN A 151 -37.07 22.46 -21.37
N VAL A 152 -37.17 21.99 -20.11
CA VAL A 152 -38.00 20.82 -19.78
C VAL A 152 -39.19 21.26 -18.92
N SER A 153 -40.41 21.05 -19.43
CA SER A 153 -41.61 21.36 -18.69
C SER A 153 -41.86 20.37 -17.56
N ARG A 154 -42.61 20.75 -16.52
CA ARG A 154 -42.99 19.82 -15.43
C ARG A 154 -43.81 18.64 -15.93
N GLU A 155 -44.61 18.86 -16.97
CA GLU A 155 -45.43 17.81 -17.58
C GLU A 155 -44.58 16.80 -18.33
N GLU A 156 -43.56 17.24 -19.03
CA GLU A 156 -42.60 16.41 -19.73
C GLU A 156 -41.74 15.58 -18.73
N LEU A 157 -41.38 16.18 -17.62
CA LEU A 157 -40.73 15.49 -16.53
C LEU A 157 -41.57 14.37 -15.93
N ALA A 158 -42.86 14.67 -15.65
CA ALA A 158 -43.78 13.68 -15.10
C ALA A 158 -43.99 12.53 -16.09
N ARG A 159 -44.04 12.83 -17.40
CA ARG A 159 -44.10 11.80 -18.44
C ARG A 159 -42.85 10.93 -18.46
N LEU A 160 -41.67 11.57 -18.50
CA LEU A 160 -40.38 10.87 -18.51
C LEU A 160 -40.19 10.03 -17.24
N ASP A 161 -40.62 10.51 -16.09
CA ASP A 161 -40.55 9.78 -14.83
C ASP A 161 -41.55 8.59 -14.83
N GLY A 162 -42.69 8.74 -15.43
CA GLY A 162 -43.66 7.66 -15.68
C GLY A 162 -43.12 6.55 -16.60
N ASP A 163 -42.34 6.95 -17.60
CA ASP A 163 -41.63 6.04 -18.54
C ASP A 163 -40.27 5.51 -17.99
N ALA A 164 -40.00 5.69 -16.71
CA ALA A 164 -38.74 5.33 -16.04
C ALA A 164 -37.49 6.07 -16.53
N TYR A 165 -37.63 7.24 -17.13
CA TYR A 165 -36.54 8.12 -17.45
C TYR A 165 -36.37 9.20 -16.36
N SER A 166 -35.13 9.54 -16.03
CA SER A 166 -34.81 10.67 -15.15
C SER A 166 -34.09 11.75 -15.94
N VAL A 167 -34.53 12.99 -15.80
CA VAL A 167 -33.79 14.12 -16.33
C VAL A 167 -32.52 14.32 -15.50
N ILE A 168 -31.38 14.21 -16.13
CA ILE A 168 -30.08 14.44 -15.48
C ILE A 168 -29.84 15.96 -15.52
N PRO A 169 -29.67 16.62 -14.36
CA PRO A 169 -29.33 18.04 -14.35
C PRO A 169 -27.95 18.25 -15.01
N PRO A 170 -27.64 19.50 -15.43
CA PRO A 170 -26.33 19.80 -16.01
C PRO A 170 -25.20 19.23 -15.16
N SER A 171 -24.38 18.41 -15.78
CA SER A 171 -23.31 17.71 -15.09
C SER A 171 -22.16 18.66 -14.75
N GLY A 172 -21.58 18.54 -13.57
CA GLY A 172 -20.29 19.13 -13.25
C GLY A 172 -19.20 18.57 -14.17
N THR A 173 -18.16 19.35 -14.34
CA THR A 173 -17.05 19.03 -15.23
C THR A 173 -15.75 18.84 -14.44
N PHE A 174 -14.72 18.29 -15.08
CA PHE A 174 -13.38 18.27 -14.51
C PHE A 174 -12.85 19.68 -14.20
N ARG A 175 -13.23 20.69 -14.98
CA ARG A 175 -12.85 22.08 -14.69
C ARG A 175 -13.46 22.59 -13.38
N ASP A 176 -14.63 22.09 -13.01
CA ASP A 176 -15.27 22.43 -11.75
C ASP A 176 -14.60 21.68 -10.58
N LEU A 177 -14.25 20.42 -10.77
CA LEU A 177 -13.48 19.66 -9.78
C LEU A 177 -12.09 20.29 -9.55
N ILE A 178 -11.41 20.73 -10.60
CA ILE A 178 -10.08 21.37 -10.50
C ILE A 178 -10.12 22.60 -9.60
N LYS A 179 -11.20 23.36 -9.59
CA LYS A 179 -11.36 24.54 -8.70
C LYS A 179 -11.46 24.17 -7.22
N GLU A 180 -11.75 22.92 -6.91
CA GLU A 180 -11.88 22.43 -5.53
C GLU A 180 -10.63 21.68 -5.04
N LEU A 181 -9.59 21.52 -5.87
CA LEU A 181 -8.41 20.74 -5.51
C LEU A 181 -7.67 21.33 -4.30
N ASP A 182 -7.56 22.66 -4.20
CA ASP A 182 -6.93 23.32 -3.04
C ASP A 182 -7.69 23.01 -1.75
N HIS A 183 -9.04 22.98 -1.83
CA HIS A 183 -9.84 22.55 -0.69
C HIS A 183 -9.61 21.10 -0.33
N ILE A 184 -9.56 20.22 -1.33
CA ILE A 184 -9.37 18.77 -1.13
C ILE A 184 -7.99 18.48 -0.57
N PHE A 185 -6.93 19.04 -1.14
CA PHE A 185 -5.56 18.73 -0.76
C PHE A 185 -5.05 19.55 0.41
N ASP A 186 -5.34 20.84 0.47
CA ASP A 186 -4.80 21.74 1.50
C ASP A 186 -5.70 21.83 2.74
N THR A 187 -7.03 21.94 2.54
CA THR A 187 -7.97 22.09 3.66
C THR A 187 -8.34 20.75 4.29
N LEU A 188 -8.73 19.77 3.46
CA LEU A 188 -9.11 18.42 3.92
C LEU A 188 -7.91 17.50 4.12
N ASN A 189 -6.71 17.92 3.68
CA ASN A 189 -5.48 17.16 3.74
C ASN A 189 -5.60 15.74 3.14
N CYS A 190 -6.41 15.58 2.10
CA CYS A 190 -6.52 14.33 1.37
C CYS A 190 -5.36 14.22 0.38
N ARG A 191 -4.67 13.07 0.35
CA ARG A 191 -3.51 12.87 -0.54
C ARG A 191 -3.85 12.09 -1.80
N ILE A 192 -4.99 11.43 -1.82
CA ILE A 192 -5.45 10.62 -2.94
C ILE A 192 -6.81 11.13 -3.39
N LEU A 193 -6.92 11.42 -4.68
CA LEU A 193 -8.18 11.73 -5.34
C LEU A 193 -8.64 10.50 -6.13
N HIS A 194 -9.70 9.84 -5.65
CA HIS A 194 -10.32 8.73 -6.34
C HIS A 194 -11.50 9.25 -7.17
N LEU A 195 -11.37 9.20 -8.48
CA LEU A 195 -12.45 9.56 -9.39
C LEU A 195 -13.43 8.39 -9.52
N LEU A 196 -14.69 8.61 -9.14
CA LEU A 196 -15.76 7.67 -9.45
C LEU A 196 -15.98 7.63 -10.98
N PRO A 197 -16.70 6.60 -11.52
CA PRO A 197 -16.75 6.37 -12.95
C PRO A 197 -17.00 7.61 -13.78
N ILE A 198 -16.07 7.92 -14.68
CA ILE A 198 -16.07 9.11 -15.55
C ILE A 198 -16.48 8.78 -16.98
N ASN A 199 -16.80 7.54 -17.26
CA ASN A 199 -17.22 7.10 -18.59
C ASN A 199 -18.51 7.81 -18.99
N PRO A 200 -18.65 8.27 -20.24
CA PRO A 200 -19.89 8.83 -20.72
C PRO A 200 -21.01 7.80 -20.62
N THR A 201 -22.14 8.20 -20.07
CA THR A 201 -23.34 7.38 -20.12
C THR A 201 -23.94 7.43 -21.52
N PRO A 202 -24.38 6.29 -22.08
CA PRO A 202 -24.88 6.24 -23.45
C PRO A 202 -26.22 6.95 -23.66
N THR A 203 -26.88 7.38 -22.58
CA THR A 203 -28.18 8.06 -22.63
C THR A 203 -28.13 9.39 -21.90
N VAL A 204 -28.62 10.45 -22.55
CA VAL A 204 -28.77 11.80 -21.96
C VAL A 204 -29.89 11.80 -20.91
N TYR A 205 -30.85 10.89 -21.01
CA TYR A 205 -32.01 10.72 -20.16
C TYR A 205 -32.13 9.25 -19.72
N GLY A 206 -31.24 8.78 -18.93
CA GLY A 206 -31.34 7.43 -18.37
C GLY A 206 -31.52 7.49 -16.85
N ARG A 207 -32.43 6.71 -16.27
CA ARG A 207 -32.40 6.49 -14.83
C ARG A 207 -31.05 5.91 -14.46
N MET A 208 -30.27 6.73 -13.84
CA MET A 208 -29.13 6.19 -13.09
C MET A 208 -29.71 5.38 -11.95
N GLY A 209 -29.39 4.09 -11.91
CA GLY A 209 -29.84 3.24 -10.83
C GLY A 209 -29.67 3.93 -9.48
N ARG A 210 -30.65 3.79 -8.61
CA ARG A 210 -30.50 4.23 -7.21
C ARG A 210 -29.45 3.29 -6.60
N TYR A 211 -28.30 3.81 -6.33
CA TYR A 211 -27.33 3.19 -5.43
C TYR A 211 -27.48 3.81 -4.05
#